data_01758e827f189bce117beafbffc9da94
#
_entry.id   01758e827f189bce117beafbffc9da94
#
_cell.length_a   1.000
_cell.length_b   1.000
_cell.length_c   1.000
_cell.angle_alpha   90.00
_cell.angle_beta   90.00
_cell.angle_gamma   90.00
#
_symmetry.space_group_name_H-M   'P 1'
#
loop_
_entity.id
_entity.type
_entity.pdbx_description
1 polymer ?
#
loop_
_entity_poly.entity_id
_entity_poly.type
_entity_poly.pdbx_seq_one_letter_code
_entity_poly.pdbx_strand_id
1 'polypeptide(L)'
;MSRWCKALTGGLLLTLLVQFCSFVGVCEEIRADVLRVHILAHSDKEEDQQLKLLVRDAVLKAGEGLLDGVSSREEAKTRLQTALPVLEQAARQCVSDNGFDYPVHAQTVNMYFTTRTYESGTYPAGYYDAVRFTIGDGAGKNWWCVLYPPLCLSAAVDKSTLSDQQIAAIQNGERYQVRFKVVEWLETLFSIFH
;
A
#
# COMPACT_ATOMS: atom_id res chain seq x y z
N MET A 1 -13.08 -12.35 -44.25
CA MET A 1 -12.06 -12.89 -43.36
C MET A 1 -12.03 -14.41 -43.45
N SER A 2 -10.89 -15.02 -43.77
CA SER A 2 -10.75 -16.48 -43.88
C SER A 2 -11.00 -17.16 -42.53
N ARG A 3 -11.40 -18.45 -42.54
CA ARG A 3 -11.64 -19.23 -41.33
C ARG A 3 -10.38 -19.25 -40.43
N TRP A 4 -9.20 -19.27 -41.05
CA TRP A 4 -7.91 -19.21 -40.38
C TRP A 4 -7.65 -17.87 -39.66
N CYS A 5 -8.02 -16.73 -40.26
CA CYS A 5 -7.90 -15.43 -39.60
C CYS A 5 -8.79 -15.35 -38.36
N LYS A 6 -10.02 -15.89 -38.42
CA LYS A 6 -10.91 -15.93 -37.24
C LYS A 6 -10.37 -16.81 -36.13
N ALA A 7 -9.79 -17.96 -36.48
CA ALA A 7 -9.17 -18.85 -35.51
C ALA A 7 -7.92 -18.23 -34.86
N LEU A 8 -7.06 -17.57 -35.63
CA LEU A 8 -5.86 -16.88 -35.11
C LEU A 8 -6.24 -15.69 -34.21
N THR A 9 -7.20 -14.86 -34.63
CA THR A 9 -7.65 -13.73 -33.80
C THR A 9 -8.33 -14.23 -32.52
N GLY A 10 -9.15 -15.27 -32.59
CA GLY A 10 -9.77 -15.88 -31.41
C GLY A 10 -8.74 -16.47 -30.45
N GLY A 11 -7.75 -17.20 -30.97
CA GLY A 11 -6.64 -17.74 -30.17
C GLY A 11 -5.80 -16.66 -29.50
N LEU A 12 -5.47 -15.60 -30.24
CA LEU A 12 -4.74 -14.44 -29.67
C LEU A 12 -5.52 -13.76 -28.54
N LEU A 13 -6.80 -13.49 -28.76
CA LEU A 13 -7.68 -12.87 -27.75
C LEU A 13 -7.80 -13.74 -26.51
N LEU A 14 -7.96 -15.07 -26.68
CA LEU A 14 -8.01 -15.99 -25.55
C LEU A 14 -6.70 -16.01 -24.77
N THR A 15 -5.56 -16.02 -25.45
CA THR A 15 -4.24 -15.97 -24.80
C THR A 15 -4.07 -14.66 -23.98
N LEU A 16 -4.45 -13.53 -24.57
CA LEU A 16 -4.38 -12.25 -23.87
C LEU A 16 -5.31 -12.22 -22.65
N LEU A 17 -6.51 -12.78 -22.76
CA LEU A 17 -7.45 -12.87 -21.64
C LEU A 17 -6.90 -13.73 -20.51
N VAL A 18 -6.35 -14.92 -20.83
CA VAL A 18 -5.76 -15.81 -19.82
C VAL A 18 -4.58 -15.13 -19.12
N GLN A 19 -3.69 -14.46 -19.87
CA GLN A 19 -2.57 -13.73 -19.26
C GLN A 19 -3.03 -12.56 -18.40
N PHE A 20 -4.10 -11.87 -18.79
CA PHE A 20 -4.65 -10.78 -18.01
C PHE A 20 -5.28 -11.30 -16.71
N CYS A 21 -6.08 -12.37 -16.77
CA CYS A 21 -6.66 -13.00 -15.57
C CYS A 21 -5.58 -13.47 -14.60
N SER A 22 -4.50 -14.09 -15.10
CA SER A 22 -3.37 -14.51 -14.27
C SER A 22 -2.70 -13.31 -13.59
N PHE A 23 -2.53 -12.18 -14.31
CA PHE A 23 -1.96 -10.96 -13.73
C PHE A 23 -2.86 -10.34 -12.66
N VAL A 24 -4.19 -10.34 -12.86
CA VAL A 24 -5.16 -9.90 -11.84
C VAL A 24 -5.05 -10.78 -10.60
N GLY A 25 -4.92 -12.10 -10.75
CA GLY A 25 -4.69 -13.02 -9.62
C GLY A 25 -3.44 -12.67 -8.81
N VAL A 26 -2.31 -12.39 -9.47
CA VAL A 26 -1.08 -11.95 -8.80
C VAL A 26 -1.29 -10.61 -8.07
N CYS A 27 -2.04 -9.67 -8.66
CA CYS A 27 -2.37 -8.42 -7.98
C CYS A 27 -3.20 -8.65 -6.71
N GLU A 28 -4.16 -9.60 -6.73
CA GLU A 28 -4.95 -9.97 -5.53
C GLU A 28 -4.07 -10.59 -4.45
N GLU A 29 -3.18 -11.51 -4.82
CA GLU A 29 -2.22 -12.10 -3.88
C GLU A 29 -1.33 -11.03 -3.24
N ILE A 30 -0.78 -10.08 -4.03
CA ILE A 30 -0.01 -8.96 -3.49
C ILE A 30 -0.86 -8.15 -2.49
N ARG A 31 -2.13 -7.87 -2.81
CA ARG A 31 -3.03 -7.13 -1.90
C ARG A 31 -3.29 -7.90 -0.61
N ALA A 32 -3.46 -9.22 -0.72
CA ALA A 32 -3.69 -10.08 0.42
C ALA A 32 -2.49 -10.20 1.36
N ASP A 33 -1.26 -10.09 0.84
CA ASP A 33 -0.03 -10.30 1.61
C ASP A 33 0.62 -8.99 2.12
N VAL A 34 0.06 -7.84 1.76
CA VAL A 34 0.66 -6.54 2.05
C VAL A 34 -0.18 -5.76 3.09
N LEU A 35 0.51 -5.21 4.11
CA LEU A 35 -0.04 -4.18 4.99
C LEU A 35 0.54 -2.82 4.65
N ARG A 36 -0.31 -1.80 4.67
CA ARG A 36 0.10 -0.45 4.31
C ARG A 36 0.01 0.51 5.50
N VAL A 37 0.68 1.65 5.37
CA VAL A 37 0.52 2.79 6.26
C VAL A 37 0.09 4.01 5.47
N HIS A 38 -0.80 4.78 6.07
CA HIS A 38 -1.35 6.00 5.51
C HIS A 38 -1.32 7.10 6.56
N ILE A 39 -0.68 8.23 6.26
CA ILE A 39 -0.64 9.39 7.14
C ILE A 39 -1.25 10.59 6.42
N LEU A 40 -2.26 11.19 7.05
CA LEU A 40 -2.98 12.37 6.59
C LEU A 40 -2.48 13.59 7.34
N ALA A 41 -2.03 14.62 6.63
CA ALA A 41 -1.71 15.91 7.22
C ALA A 41 -2.98 16.68 7.59
N HIS A 42 -2.89 17.61 8.56
CA HIS A 42 -3.98 18.51 8.92
C HIS A 42 -4.46 19.31 7.70
N SER A 43 -3.54 19.95 6.97
CA SER A 43 -3.85 20.71 5.75
C SER A 43 -2.71 20.62 4.72
N ASP A 44 -2.86 21.34 3.59
CA ASP A 44 -1.82 21.44 2.56
C ASP A 44 -0.76 22.52 2.81
N LYS A 45 -0.83 23.22 3.96
CA LYS A 45 0.21 24.18 4.33
C LYS A 45 1.55 23.50 4.50
N GLU A 46 2.63 24.22 4.17
CA GLU A 46 3.98 23.69 4.23
C GLU A 46 4.35 23.16 5.61
N GLU A 47 3.98 23.88 6.69
CA GLU A 47 4.20 23.48 8.07
C GLU A 47 3.53 22.14 8.43
N ASP A 48 2.28 21.94 7.96
CA ASP A 48 1.54 20.69 8.20
C ASP A 48 2.10 19.53 7.38
N GLN A 49 2.61 19.81 6.18
CA GLN A 49 3.27 18.79 5.35
C GLN A 49 4.61 18.37 5.94
N GLN A 50 5.37 19.30 6.54
CA GLN A 50 6.61 19.00 7.27
C GLN A 50 6.30 18.23 8.55
N LEU A 51 5.31 18.67 9.35
CA LEU A 51 4.86 17.95 10.55
C LEU A 51 4.47 16.50 10.23
N LYS A 52 3.74 16.26 9.16
CA LYS A 52 3.40 14.90 8.70
C LYS A 52 4.64 14.02 8.52
N LEU A 53 5.72 14.56 7.95
CA LEU A 53 6.96 13.80 7.77
C LEU A 53 7.66 13.52 9.10
N LEU A 54 7.63 14.44 10.04
CA LEU A 54 8.14 14.21 11.40
C LEU A 54 7.32 13.15 12.14
N VAL A 55 6.00 13.21 12.04
CA VAL A 55 5.11 12.18 12.60
C VAL A 55 5.37 10.82 11.98
N ARG A 56 5.57 10.75 10.65
CA ARG A 56 5.99 9.52 9.97
C ARG A 56 7.24 8.93 10.63
N ASP A 57 8.28 9.74 10.78
CA ASP A 57 9.56 9.27 11.32
C ASP A 57 9.44 8.83 12.79
N ALA A 58 8.64 9.54 13.58
CA ALA A 58 8.35 9.17 14.97
C ALA A 58 7.59 7.83 15.07
N VAL A 59 6.58 7.63 14.23
CA VAL A 59 5.80 6.38 14.19
C VAL A 59 6.68 5.21 13.72
N LEU A 60 7.48 5.40 12.68
CA LEU A 60 8.39 4.36 12.18
C LEU A 60 9.42 3.97 13.24
N LYS A 61 10.00 4.96 13.93
CA LYS A 61 10.93 4.73 15.03
C LYS A 61 10.27 3.99 16.21
N ALA A 62 9.06 4.36 16.58
CA ALA A 62 8.31 3.68 17.65
C ALA A 62 7.89 2.25 17.25
N GLY A 63 7.75 1.97 15.96
CA GLY A 63 7.47 0.66 15.40
C GLY A 63 8.71 -0.18 15.06
N GLU A 64 9.91 0.33 15.31
CA GLU A 64 11.16 -0.40 15.05
C GLU A 64 11.18 -1.72 15.82
N GLY A 65 11.54 -2.82 15.14
CA GLY A 65 11.55 -4.16 15.71
C GLY A 65 10.16 -4.82 15.89
N LEU A 66 9.06 -4.09 15.74
CA LEU A 66 7.71 -4.62 15.95
C LEU A 66 7.39 -5.79 15.01
N LEU A 67 7.90 -5.73 13.81
CA LEU A 67 7.66 -6.74 12.77
C LEU A 67 8.83 -7.72 12.59
N ASP A 68 9.82 -7.69 13.47
CA ASP A 68 10.95 -8.62 13.42
C ASP A 68 10.48 -10.06 13.68
N GLY A 69 10.94 -10.97 12.81
CA GLY A 69 10.58 -12.39 12.89
C GLY A 69 9.12 -12.69 12.57
N VAL A 70 8.35 -11.74 12.07
CA VAL A 70 6.98 -11.97 11.59
C VAL A 70 7.01 -12.80 10.31
N SER A 71 6.24 -13.89 10.31
CA SER A 71 6.21 -14.85 9.20
C SER A 71 4.97 -14.73 8.30
N SER A 72 3.96 -13.96 8.73
CA SER A 72 2.72 -13.81 7.98
C SER A 72 2.11 -12.42 8.15
N ARG A 73 1.31 -12.01 7.14
CA ARG A 73 0.54 -10.76 7.19
C ARG A 73 -0.41 -10.69 8.40
N GLU A 74 -1.08 -11.80 8.74
CA GLU A 74 -2.03 -11.83 9.87
C GLU A 74 -1.33 -11.64 11.21
N GLU A 75 -0.14 -12.21 11.38
CA GLU A 75 0.70 -11.95 12.55
C GLU A 75 1.14 -10.49 12.60
N ALA A 76 1.60 -9.92 11.47
CA ALA A 76 1.94 -8.50 11.36
C ALA A 76 0.76 -7.61 11.76
N LYS A 77 -0.44 -7.90 11.23
CA LYS A 77 -1.67 -7.17 11.53
C LYS A 77 -2.00 -7.21 13.02
N THR A 78 -1.90 -8.38 13.64
CA THR A 78 -2.17 -8.56 15.07
C THR A 78 -1.20 -7.77 15.93
N ARG A 79 0.10 -7.83 15.63
CA ARG A 79 1.14 -7.06 16.35
C ARG A 79 0.92 -5.56 16.20
N LEU A 80 0.60 -5.09 15.00
CA LEU A 80 0.29 -3.68 14.74
C LEU A 80 -0.96 -3.21 15.48
N GLN A 81 -2.01 -4.00 15.51
CA GLN A 81 -3.23 -3.69 16.27
C GLN A 81 -2.94 -3.56 17.77
N THR A 82 -2.11 -4.45 18.32
CA THR A 82 -1.70 -4.41 19.73
C THR A 82 -0.83 -3.18 20.03
N ALA A 83 0.05 -2.80 19.10
CA ALA A 83 0.95 -1.66 19.25
C ALA A 83 0.29 -0.31 18.90
N LEU A 84 -0.91 -0.30 18.35
CA LEU A 84 -1.56 0.90 17.85
C LEU A 84 -1.62 2.06 18.87
N PRO A 85 -1.95 1.82 20.18
CA PRO A 85 -1.94 2.88 21.18
C PRO A 85 -0.55 3.50 21.39
N VAL A 86 0.51 2.69 21.32
CA VAL A 86 1.91 3.17 21.48
C VAL A 86 2.32 4.01 20.27
N LEU A 87 1.97 3.56 19.07
CA LEU A 87 2.25 4.29 17.83
C LEU A 87 1.48 5.61 17.76
N GLU A 88 0.20 5.62 18.19
CA GLU A 88 -0.60 6.83 18.30
C GLU A 88 0.01 7.81 19.31
N GLN A 89 0.45 7.33 20.47
CA GLN A 89 1.08 8.16 21.48
C GLN A 89 2.38 8.79 20.95
N ALA A 90 3.20 8.03 20.22
CA ALA A 90 4.41 8.57 19.60
C ALA A 90 4.10 9.67 18.58
N ALA A 91 3.05 9.47 17.79
CA ALA A 91 2.57 10.48 16.84
C ALA A 91 2.06 11.75 17.55
N ARG A 92 1.27 11.62 18.61
CA ARG A 92 0.77 12.75 19.42
C ARG A 92 1.91 13.52 20.08
N GLN A 93 2.88 12.80 20.65
CA GLN A 93 4.05 13.42 21.27
C GLN A 93 4.85 14.23 20.25
N CYS A 94 5.07 13.66 19.05
CA CYS A 94 5.75 14.37 17.97
C CYS A 94 5.02 15.67 17.57
N VAL A 95 3.68 15.65 17.46
CA VAL A 95 2.87 16.83 17.16
C VAL A 95 3.06 17.91 18.24
N SER A 96 2.96 17.54 19.53
CA SER A 96 3.15 18.43 20.66
C SER A 96 4.56 19.01 20.75
N ASP A 97 5.60 18.18 20.56
CA ASP A 97 7.00 18.58 20.62
C ASP A 97 7.36 19.60 19.53
N ASN A 98 6.61 19.61 18.43
CA ASN A 98 6.78 20.58 17.35
C ASN A 98 5.87 21.80 17.47
N GLY A 99 5.20 21.98 18.61
CA GLY A 99 4.42 23.19 18.93
C GLY A 99 3.03 23.24 18.33
N PHE A 100 2.49 22.11 17.90
CA PHE A 100 1.12 22.00 17.38
C PHE A 100 0.19 21.35 18.41
N ASP A 101 -1.09 21.75 18.39
CA ASP A 101 -2.15 21.20 19.25
C ASP A 101 -3.20 20.46 18.42
N TYR A 102 -2.74 19.64 17.45
CA TYR A 102 -3.63 18.84 16.64
C TYR A 102 -3.91 17.48 17.29
N PRO A 103 -5.17 17.05 17.34
CA PRO A 103 -5.47 15.67 17.72
C PRO A 103 -4.88 14.70 16.70
N VAL A 104 -4.39 13.57 17.17
CA VAL A 104 -3.94 12.47 16.28
C VAL A 104 -4.78 11.26 16.60
N HIS A 105 -5.27 10.60 15.56
CA HIS A 105 -6.02 9.36 15.64
C HIS A 105 -5.35 8.28 14.78
N ALA A 106 -5.08 7.13 15.39
CA ALA A 106 -4.58 5.96 14.70
C ALA A 106 -5.66 4.87 14.66
N GLN A 107 -5.83 4.24 13.51
CA GLN A 107 -6.80 3.15 13.36
C GLN A 107 -6.37 2.18 12.26
N THR A 108 -6.78 0.91 12.41
CA THR A 108 -6.69 -0.05 11.31
C THR A 108 -7.91 0.11 10.41
N VAL A 109 -7.67 0.17 9.11
CA VAL A 109 -8.71 0.36 8.09
C VAL A 109 -8.46 -0.56 6.90
N ASN A 110 -9.53 -0.96 6.22
CA ASN A 110 -9.43 -1.48 4.86
C ASN A 110 -9.83 -0.35 3.91
N MET A 111 -8.90 0.09 3.04
CA MET A 111 -9.12 1.25 2.20
C MET A 111 -8.45 1.11 0.83
N TYR A 112 -8.97 1.87 -0.13
CA TYR A 112 -8.44 1.88 -1.49
C TYR A 112 -7.14 2.67 -1.60
N PHE A 113 -6.15 2.07 -2.27
CA PHE A 113 -4.89 2.69 -2.66
C PHE A 113 -4.79 2.68 -4.19
N THR A 114 -4.34 3.78 -4.77
CA THR A 114 -3.95 3.84 -6.18
C THR A 114 -2.63 3.10 -6.40
N THR A 115 -2.33 2.72 -7.64
CA THR A 115 -1.01 2.15 -8.00
C THR A 115 0.10 3.08 -7.54
N ARG A 116 1.10 2.53 -6.83
CA ARG A 116 2.24 3.27 -6.29
C ARG A 116 3.55 2.60 -6.63
N THR A 117 4.50 3.40 -7.11
CA THR A 117 5.88 2.95 -7.38
C THR A 117 6.79 3.48 -6.29
N TYR A 118 7.59 2.58 -5.72
CA TYR A 118 8.65 2.83 -4.74
C TYR A 118 9.96 2.33 -5.33
N GLU A 119 11.10 2.63 -4.71
CA GLU A 119 12.42 2.12 -5.13
C GLU A 119 12.45 0.58 -5.17
N SER A 120 11.71 -0.06 -4.27
CA SER A 120 11.60 -1.52 -4.18
C SER A 120 10.66 -2.15 -5.21
N GLY A 121 9.84 -1.35 -5.91
CA GLY A 121 8.92 -1.82 -6.93
C GLY A 121 7.55 -1.14 -6.96
N THR A 122 6.66 -1.64 -7.79
CA THR A 122 5.31 -1.10 -8.02
C THR A 122 4.25 -2.00 -7.40
N TYR A 123 3.39 -1.39 -6.57
CA TYR A 123 2.25 -2.06 -5.93
C TYR A 123 0.96 -1.70 -6.65
N PRO A 124 0.11 -2.69 -6.99
CA PRO A 124 -1.12 -2.46 -7.73
C PRO A 124 -2.13 -1.62 -6.93
N ALA A 125 -3.05 -0.99 -7.64
CA ALA A 125 -4.22 -0.38 -7.05
C ALA A 125 -5.14 -1.43 -6.44
N GLY A 126 -5.95 -1.05 -5.46
CA GLY A 126 -6.96 -1.89 -4.84
C GLY A 126 -7.11 -1.64 -3.34
N TYR A 127 -7.92 -2.47 -2.71
CA TYR A 127 -8.16 -2.41 -1.27
C TYR A 127 -7.05 -3.14 -0.49
N TYR A 128 -6.51 -2.47 0.51
CA TYR A 128 -5.49 -2.99 1.41
C TYR A 128 -5.89 -2.75 2.85
N ASP A 129 -5.51 -3.67 3.71
CA ASP A 129 -5.46 -3.37 5.14
C ASP A 129 -4.32 -2.39 5.41
N ALA A 130 -4.58 -1.39 6.22
CA ALA A 130 -3.64 -0.34 6.52
C ALA A 130 -3.78 0.17 7.95
N VAL A 131 -2.68 0.71 8.49
CA VAL A 131 -2.73 1.59 9.66
C VAL A 131 -2.81 3.03 9.15
N ARG A 132 -3.85 3.74 9.54
CA ARG A 132 -4.07 5.14 9.17
C ARG A 132 -3.88 6.05 10.37
N PHE A 133 -3.02 7.05 10.20
CA PHE A 133 -2.84 8.16 11.15
C PHE A 133 -3.47 9.41 10.54
N THR A 134 -4.36 10.06 11.28
CA THR A 134 -4.99 11.32 10.89
C THR A 134 -4.51 12.41 11.85
N ILE A 135 -3.88 13.44 11.33
CA ILE A 135 -3.40 14.60 12.09
C ILE A 135 -4.41 15.72 11.90
N GLY A 136 -5.01 16.21 13.00
CA GLY A 136 -6.03 17.25 12.96
C GLY A 136 -7.21 16.87 12.08
N ASP A 137 -7.56 17.72 11.11
CA ASP A 137 -8.70 17.52 10.21
C ASP A 137 -8.42 16.46 9.11
N GLY A 138 -7.15 16.08 8.89
CA GLY A 138 -6.78 15.12 7.86
C GLY A 138 -7.12 15.58 6.44
N ALA A 139 -7.19 16.90 6.22
CA ALA A 139 -7.60 17.49 4.94
C ALA A 139 -6.44 17.73 3.96
N GLY A 140 -5.20 17.49 4.42
CA GLY A 140 -4.00 17.70 3.61
C GLY A 140 -3.57 16.49 2.80
N LYS A 141 -2.46 16.65 2.06
CA LYS A 141 -1.87 15.61 1.22
C LYS A 141 -1.43 14.39 2.03
N ASN A 142 -1.66 13.25 1.45
CA ASN A 142 -1.37 11.93 2.01
C ASN A 142 0.11 11.57 1.90
N TRP A 143 0.57 10.76 2.86
CA TRP A 143 1.77 9.97 2.72
C TRP A 143 1.43 8.48 2.78
N TRP A 144 2.01 7.68 1.88
CA TRP A 144 1.68 6.29 1.66
C TRP A 144 2.93 5.42 1.66
N CYS A 145 2.90 4.29 2.37
CA CYS A 145 3.99 3.32 2.31
C CYS A 145 3.49 1.88 2.51
N VAL A 146 4.41 0.93 2.37
CA VAL A 146 4.22 -0.50 2.69
C VAL A 146 4.88 -0.78 4.03
N LEU A 147 4.12 -1.33 4.97
CA LEU A 147 4.57 -1.63 6.31
C LEU A 147 4.99 -3.09 6.46
N TYR A 148 4.31 -3.98 5.74
CA TYR A 148 4.65 -5.40 5.66
C TYR A 148 4.43 -5.92 4.22
N PRO A 149 5.37 -6.66 3.62
CA PRO A 149 6.75 -6.80 4.10
C PRO A 149 7.45 -5.47 4.34
N PRO A 150 8.36 -5.34 5.31
CA PRO A 150 8.86 -4.04 5.76
C PRO A 150 9.66 -3.32 4.66
N LEU A 151 9.09 -2.24 4.11
CA LEU A 151 9.76 -1.32 3.20
C LEU A 151 10.16 -0.01 3.90
N CYS A 152 9.35 0.39 4.88
CA CYS A 152 9.52 1.65 5.58
C CYS A 152 10.41 1.53 6.82
N LEU A 153 10.58 0.32 7.35
CA LEU A 153 11.23 0.07 8.64
C LEU A 153 12.68 -0.44 8.53
N SER A 154 13.15 -0.81 7.34
CA SER A 154 14.53 -1.28 7.15
C SER A 154 15.07 -0.96 5.76
N ALA A 155 16.38 -0.77 5.68
CA ALA A 155 17.10 -0.62 4.41
C ALA A 155 17.14 -1.93 3.59
N ALA A 156 16.81 -3.07 4.21
CA ALA A 156 16.75 -4.38 3.55
C ALA A 156 15.31 -4.88 3.54
N VAL A 157 14.72 -4.94 2.35
CA VAL A 157 13.40 -5.57 2.15
C VAL A 157 13.54 -7.07 2.32
N ASP A 158 12.94 -7.64 3.36
CA ASP A 158 12.79 -9.07 3.45
C ASP A 158 11.69 -9.53 2.48
N LYS A 159 12.11 -10.07 1.33
CA LYS A 159 11.22 -10.58 0.28
C LYS A 159 10.81 -12.03 0.50
N SER A 160 11.24 -12.65 1.59
CA SER A 160 11.04 -14.09 1.85
C SER A 160 9.55 -14.47 2.02
N THR A 161 8.70 -13.49 2.29
CA THR A 161 7.26 -13.70 2.49
C THR A 161 6.41 -13.58 1.22
N LEU A 162 7.01 -13.14 0.12
CA LEU A 162 6.33 -13.00 -1.18
C LEU A 162 6.76 -14.11 -2.14
N SER A 163 5.84 -14.58 -2.97
CA SER A 163 6.16 -15.54 -4.02
C SER A 163 7.02 -14.93 -5.14
N ASP A 164 7.76 -15.77 -5.87
CA ASP A 164 8.59 -15.31 -7.00
C ASP A 164 7.77 -14.55 -8.05
N GLN A 165 6.50 -14.91 -8.25
CA GLN A 165 5.60 -14.23 -9.18
C GLN A 165 5.20 -12.84 -8.67
N GLN A 166 4.94 -12.69 -7.39
CA GLN A 166 4.66 -11.40 -6.76
C GLN A 166 5.89 -10.49 -6.82
N ILE A 167 7.07 -11.02 -6.49
CA ILE A 167 8.33 -10.29 -6.57
C ILE A 167 8.59 -9.82 -8.01
N ALA A 168 8.42 -10.71 -8.99
CA ALA A 168 8.59 -10.35 -10.39
C ALA A 168 7.60 -9.28 -10.86
N ALA A 169 6.33 -9.34 -10.46
CA ALA A 169 5.32 -8.34 -10.78
C ALA A 169 5.64 -6.98 -10.16
N ILE A 170 6.06 -6.95 -8.89
CA ILE A 170 6.43 -5.73 -8.16
C ILE A 170 7.67 -5.09 -8.78
N GLN A 171 8.75 -5.85 -9.00
CA GLN A 171 10.04 -5.35 -9.49
C GLN A 171 10.00 -4.90 -10.96
N ASN A 172 9.23 -5.58 -11.80
CA ASN A 172 9.07 -5.23 -13.21
C ASN A 172 7.89 -4.29 -13.47
N GLY A 173 7.47 -3.53 -12.46
CA GLY A 173 6.30 -2.64 -12.54
C GLY A 173 6.31 -1.70 -13.75
N GLU A 174 7.48 -1.25 -14.21
CA GLU A 174 7.59 -0.44 -15.43
C GLU A 174 7.09 -1.19 -16.68
N ARG A 175 7.36 -2.49 -16.79
CA ARG A 175 6.86 -3.33 -17.90
C ARG A 175 5.37 -3.61 -17.79
N TYR A 176 4.81 -3.52 -16.59
CA TYR A 176 3.40 -3.79 -16.30
C TYR A 176 2.55 -2.52 -16.12
N GLN A 177 3.11 -1.32 -16.31
CA GLN A 177 2.39 -0.05 -16.11
C GLN A 177 1.01 -0.03 -16.79
N VAL A 178 0.92 -0.47 -18.04
CA VAL A 178 -0.35 -0.52 -18.77
C VAL A 178 -1.31 -1.51 -18.10
N ARG A 179 -0.83 -2.68 -17.66
CA ARG A 179 -1.66 -3.70 -16.99
C ARG A 179 -2.15 -3.20 -15.63
N PHE A 180 -1.29 -2.55 -14.84
CA PHE A 180 -1.68 -1.90 -13.58
C PHE A 180 -2.73 -0.81 -13.80
N LYS A 181 -2.60 0.00 -14.85
CA LYS A 181 -3.59 1.02 -15.18
C LYS A 181 -4.93 0.42 -15.60
N VAL A 182 -4.94 -0.68 -16.33
CA VAL A 182 -6.18 -1.38 -16.69
C VAL A 182 -6.85 -1.95 -15.45
N VAL A 183 -6.10 -2.56 -14.53
CA VAL A 183 -6.63 -3.05 -13.24
C VAL A 183 -7.21 -1.90 -12.42
N GLU A 184 -6.49 -0.79 -12.28
CA GLU A 184 -6.95 0.42 -11.58
C GLU A 184 -8.26 0.97 -12.18
N TRP A 185 -8.37 1.01 -13.52
CA TRP A 185 -9.56 1.45 -14.21
C TRP A 185 -10.76 0.52 -13.97
N LEU A 186 -10.54 -0.80 -14.03
CA LEU A 186 -11.58 -1.79 -13.73
C LEU A 186 -12.06 -1.69 -12.28
N GLU A 187 -11.15 -1.58 -11.31
CA GLU A 187 -11.49 -1.39 -9.89
C GLU A 187 -12.33 -0.11 -9.68
N THR A 188 -11.95 0.98 -10.37
CA THR A 188 -12.72 2.23 -10.32
C THR A 188 -14.12 2.04 -10.89
N LEU A 189 -14.27 1.31 -12.00
CA LEU A 189 -15.59 1.00 -12.55
C LEU A 189 -16.43 0.14 -11.59
N PHE A 190 -15.85 -0.91 -11.01
CA PHE A 190 -16.56 -1.75 -10.05
C PHE A 190 -16.99 -0.99 -8.80
N SER A 191 -16.19 -0.02 -8.32
CA SER A 191 -16.52 0.81 -7.16
C SER A 191 -17.69 1.77 -7.41
N ILE A 192 -18.02 2.07 -8.68
CA ILE A 192 -19.17 2.91 -9.04
C ILE A 192 -20.49 2.10 -8.98
N PHE A 193 -20.41 0.77 -9.11
CA PHE A 193 -21.57 -0.11 -9.13
C PHE A 193 -21.87 -0.79 -7.79
N HIS A 194 -21.04 -0.53 -6.79
CA HIS A 194 -21.21 -1.00 -5.41
C HIS A 194 -21.26 0.18 -4.45
#